data_c23c34601e2000b1bc498eeb25309399
#
_entry.id   c23c34601e2000b1bc498eeb25309399
#
_cell.length_a   1.000
_cell.length_b   1.000
_cell.length_c   1.000
_cell.angle_alpha   90.00
_cell.angle_beta   90.00
_cell.angle_gamma   90.00
#
_symmetry.space_group_name_H-M   'P 1'
#
loop_
_entity.id
_entity.type
_entity.pdbx_description
1 polymer ?
#
loop_
_entity_poly.entity_id
_entity_poly.type
_entity_poly.pdbx_seq_one_letter_code
_entity_poly.pdbx_strand_id
1 'polypeptide(L)'
;MDMSKTKLAYICSFRNAAADKAGQYVEYKGGRRYMKSPLEYLVEALNGTKLGAAYSLEAVIFDDDGGSARDREKVKEYGFSYQPGGLWFYPPELEVQGRRLNDLLHGVPSVYRRLPLDAADRPAGKSAFEACLQDKLLTVGAELVVVDGLLIILDELVRPGTPFHRKMVNIHPGITRLDSPHERRGAYATLDALYGARGLKVVNWATMETKPIPVVDMTGASFHYMDNGVDSGEVIVDVLNTKIGPQDTILELRWNNFSNSLFPALYQGLAQMAGMRGMLADSGAAKVRSCDEQGAMESAFWAR
;
A
#
# COMPACT_ATOMS: atom_id res chain seq x y z
N MET A 1 7.87 31.56 -8.74
CA MET A 1 7.25 31.34 -7.43
C MET A 1 7.69 29.97 -6.96
N ASP A 2 8.45 29.94 -5.90
CA ASP A 2 8.83 28.66 -5.27
C ASP A 2 7.56 28.14 -4.59
N MET A 3 6.83 27.25 -5.26
CA MET A 3 5.64 26.63 -4.66
C MET A 3 6.13 25.64 -3.61
N SER A 4 5.77 25.89 -2.35
CA SER A 4 6.07 24.93 -1.28
C SER A 4 5.49 23.57 -1.63
N LYS A 5 6.30 22.52 -1.47
CA LYS A 5 5.85 21.13 -1.71
C LYS A 5 4.76 20.76 -0.69
N THR A 6 3.77 20.01 -1.15
CA THR A 6 2.78 19.40 -0.25
C THR A 6 3.47 18.35 0.63
N LYS A 7 3.30 18.48 1.94
CA LYS A 7 3.87 17.57 2.94
C LYS A 7 3.08 16.25 2.97
N LEU A 8 3.74 15.20 2.55
CA LEU A 8 3.17 13.86 2.44
C LEU A 8 3.54 13.03 3.66
N ALA A 9 2.58 12.36 4.28
CA ALA A 9 2.81 11.22 5.17
C ALA A 9 2.38 9.92 4.48
N TYR A 10 3.08 8.84 4.79
CA TYR A 10 2.74 7.51 4.32
C TYR A 10 2.43 6.61 5.52
N ILE A 11 1.29 5.93 5.50
CA ILE A 11 0.90 5.00 6.56
C ILE A 11 0.85 3.59 6.00
N CYS A 12 1.49 2.66 6.68
CA CYS A 12 1.50 1.25 6.28
C CYS A 12 1.44 0.30 7.48
N SER A 13 1.34 -0.98 7.16
CA SER A 13 1.41 -2.08 8.12
C SER A 13 2.48 -3.06 7.67
N PHE A 14 3.59 -3.14 8.39
CA PHE A 14 4.69 -4.04 8.01
C PHE A 14 4.27 -5.51 8.05
N ARG A 15 3.42 -5.93 9.01
CA ARG A 15 2.88 -7.29 9.02
C ARG A 15 2.06 -7.63 7.77
N ASN A 16 1.36 -6.64 7.19
CA ASN A 16 0.63 -6.85 5.95
C ASN A 16 1.57 -6.84 4.75
N ALA A 17 2.56 -5.95 4.72
CA ALA A 17 3.63 -5.98 3.73
C ALA A 17 4.37 -7.33 3.75
N ALA A 18 4.68 -7.88 4.93
CA ALA A 18 5.26 -9.21 5.07
C ALA A 18 4.34 -10.32 4.52
N ALA A 19 3.03 -10.24 4.75
CA ALA A 19 2.05 -11.17 4.19
C ALA A 19 2.02 -11.09 2.65
N ASP A 20 2.26 -9.92 2.09
CA ASP A 20 2.33 -9.66 0.66
C ASP A 20 3.70 -9.96 0.05
N LYS A 21 4.69 -10.33 0.89
CA LYS A 21 6.08 -10.51 0.49
C LYS A 21 6.71 -9.28 -0.18
N ALA A 22 6.15 -8.11 0.05
CA ALA A 22 6.72 -6.85 -0.44
C ALA A 22 8.14 -6.64 0.14
N GLY A 23 9.06 -6.13 -0.64
CA GLY A 23 10.47 -5.97 -0.23
C GLY A 23 11.27 -7.28 -0.21
N GLN A 24 10.77 -8.37 -0.82
CA GLN A 24 11.41 -9.69 -0.81
C GLN A 24 11.43 -10.30 -2.21
N TYR A 25 12.32 -11.29 -2.40
CA TYR A 25 12.28 -12.13 -3.59
C TYR A 25 11.19 -13.20 -3.46
N VAL A 26 10.34 -13.30 -4.47
CA VAL A 26 9.25 -14.28 -4.56
C VAL A 26 9.47 -15.23 -5.72
N GLU A 27 8.95 -16.45 -5.61
CA GLU A 27 8.88 -17.37 -6.73
C GLU A 27 7.89 -16.85 -7.78
N TYR A 28 8.33 -16.82 -9.04
CA TYR A 28 7.56 -16.31 -10.16
C TYR A 28 7.87 -17.13 -11.43
N LYS A 29 6.91 -17.94 -11.87
CA LYS A 29 6.99 -18.75 -13.13
C LYS A 29 8.29 -19.52 -13.29
N GLY A 30 8.72 -20.21 -12.23
CA GLY A 30 9.94 -21.01 -12.20
C GLY A 30 11.25 -20.23 -12.03
N GLY A 31 11.17 -18.91 -11.79
CA GLY A 31 12.29 -18.05 -11.44
C GLY A 31 12.00 -17.25 -10.18
N ARG A 32 12.87 -16.29 -9.85
CA ARG A 32 12.69 -15.40 -8.71
C ARG A 32 12.56 -13.96 -9.19
N ARG A 33 11.65 -13.20 -8.57
CA ARG A 33 11.48 -11.76 -8.82
C ARG A 33 11.39 -11.01 -7.50
N TYR A 34 11.93 -9.80 -7.50
CA TYR A 34 11.79 -8.91 -6.35
C TYR A 34 10.39 -8.31 -6.31
N MET A 35 9.72 -8.46 -5.18
CA MET A 35 8.40 -7.86 -4.92
C MET A 35 8.62 -6.46 -4.32
N LYS A 36 8.82 -5.46 -5.16
CA LYS A 36 8.95 -4.07 -4.70
C LYS A 36 7.73 -3.65 -3.90
N SER A 37 7.93 -3.00 -2.76
CA SER A 37 6.83 -2.46 -1.97
C SER A 37 6.27 -1.16 -2.58
N PRO A 38 5.02 -0.80 -2.31
CA PRO A 38 4.47 0.48 -2.72
C PRO A 38 5.26 1.67 -2.15
N LEU A 39 5.82 1.54 -0.94
CA LEU A 39 6.66 2.58 -0.35
C LEU A 39 7.98 2.76 -1.11
N GLU A 40 8.68 1.67 -1.46
CA GLU A 40 9.90 1.75 -2.29
C GLU A 40 9.62 2.40 -3.64
N TYR A 41 8.49 2.04 -4.27
CA TYR A 41 8.07 2.68 -5.52
C TYR A 41 7.79 4.19 -5.33
N LEU A 42 7.11 4.57 -4.25
CA LEU A 42 6.86 5.99 -3.94
C LEU A 42 8.17 6.76 -3.75
N VAL A 43 9.14 6.19 -3.02
CA VAL A 43 10.46 6.78 -2.82
C VAL A 43 11.18 7.01 -4.15
N GLU A 44 11.21 6.00 -5.03
CA GLU A 44 11.77 6.13 -6.37
C GLU A 44 11.05 7.22 -7.20
N ALA A 45 9.73 7.26 -7.14
CA ALA A 45 8.94 8.26 -7.85
C ALA A 45 9.21 9.69 -7.35
N LEU A 46 9.35 9.87 -6.03
CA LEU A 46 9.70 11.17 -5.44
C LEU A 46 11.14 11.60 -5.77
N ASN A 47 12.06 10.66 -5.91
CA ASN A 47 13.45 10.97 -6.27
C ASN A 47 13.63 11.21 -7.77
N GLY A 48 12.93 10.46 -8.62
CA GLY A 48 13.24 10.37 -10.04
C GLY A 48 12.22 11.03 -10.98
N THR A 49 11.10 11.53 -10.45
CA THR A 49 10.05 12.09 -11.30
C THR A 49 9.59 13.48 -10.84
N LYS A 50 8.67 14.07 -11.62
CA LYS A 50 8.07 15.37 -11.27
C LYS A 50 7.25 15.36 -9.97
N LEU A 51 6.87 14.18 -9.44
CA LEU A 51 6.23 14.10 -8.13
C LEU A 51 7.12 14.67 -7.03
N GLY A 52 8.43 14.52 -7.12
CA GLY A 52 9.37 15.09 -6.16
C GLY A 52 9.43 16.62 -6.14
N ALA A 53 8.91 17.30 -7.17
CA ALA A 53 8.74 18.74 -7.16
C ALA A 53 7.44 19.18 -6.46
N ALA A 54 6.41 18.31 -6.46
CA ALA A 54 5.11 18.61 -5.87
C ALA A 54 5.00 18.16 -4.40
N TYR A 55 5.70 17.11 -4.02
CA TYR A 55 5.57 16.47 -2.71
C TYR A 55 6.91 16.36 -1.99
N SER A 56 6.85 16.44 -0.65
CA SER A 56 7.94 16.05 0.26
C SER A 56 7.44 15.00 1.23
N LEU A 57 8.12 13.83 1.31
CA LEU A 57 7.76 12.79 2.27
C LEU A 57 8.28 13.17 3.66
N GLU A 58 7.38 13.46 4.59
CA GLU A 58 7.77 13.93 5.94
C GLU A 58 7.78 12.81 6.98
N ALA A 59 6.97 11.78 6.79
CA ALA A 59 6.91 10.66 7.72
C ALA A 59 6.44 9.37 7.03
N VAL A 60 6.91 8.24 7.53
CA VAL A 60 6.35 6.91 7.32
C VAL A 60 5.88 6.39 8.65
N ILE A 61 4.57 6.20 8.80
CA ILE A 61 3.94 5.77 10.04
C ILE A 61 3.50 4.33 9.90
N PHE A 62 3.85 3.49 10.88
CA PHE A 62 3.44 2.09 10.91
C PHE A 62 2.64 1.78 12.17
N ASP A 63 1.66 0.87 12.04
CA ASP A 63 0.73 0.52 13.13
C ASP A 63 1.08 -0.78 13.86
N ASP A 64 2.18 -1.42 13.48
CA ASP A 64 2.60 -2.70 14.06
C ASP A 64 2.88 -2.58 15.55
N ASP A 65 2.38 -3.55 16.32
CA ASP A 65 2.49 -3.57 17.77
C ASP A 65 3.58 -4.55 18.21
N GLY A 66 4.70 -4.03 18.68
CA GLY A 66 5.80 -4.84 19.22
C GLY A 66 5.43 -5.68 20.45
N GLY A 67 4.31 -5.40 21.13
CA GLY A 67 3.74 -6.24 22.18
C GLY A 67 2.98 -7.45 21.64
N SER A 68 2.61 -7.45 20.35
CA SER A 68 1.92 -8.56 19.67
C SER A 68 2.91 -9.61 19.19
N ALA A 69 2.79 -10.85 19.66
CA ALA A 69 3.61 -11.96 19.16
C ALA A 69 3.39 -12.18 17.65
N ARG A 70 2.13 -12.05 17.20
CA ARG A 70 1.77 -12.18 15.79
C ARG A 70 2.45 -11.13 14.92
N ASP A 71 2.44 -9.87 15.34
CA ASP A 71 3.07 -8.79 14.57
C ASP A 71 4.59 -9.01 14.51
N ARG A 72 5.22 -9.35 15.64
CA ARG A 72 6.66 -9.67 15.69
C ARG A 72 7.04 -10.82 14.76
N GLU A 73 6.25 -11.90 14.76
CA GLU A 73 6.50 -13.05 13.88
C GLU A 73 6.41 -12.65 12.41
N LYS A 74 5.34 -11.94 12.01
CA LYS A 74 5.15 -11.52 10.63
C LYS A 74 6.25 -10.57 10.16
N VAL A 75 6.65 -9.65 10.97
CA VAL A 75 7.71 -8.72 10.62
C VAL A 75 9.08 -9.41 10.56
N LYS A 76 9.32 -10.41 11.39
CA LYS A 76 10.52 -11.26 11.28
C LYS A 76 10.56 -11.99 9.92
N GLU A 77 9.43 -12.47 9.41
CA GLU A 77 9.33 -13.05 8.07
C GLU A 77 9.72 -12.04 6.96
N TYR A 78 9.53 -10.74 7.21
CA TYR A 78 9.92 -9.67 6.30
C TYR A 78 11.44 -9.47 6.21
N GLY A 79 12.21 -10.11 7.08
CA GLY A 79 13.67 -10.00 7.12
C GLY A 79 14.19 -8.86 8.01
N PHE A 80 13.32 -8.16 8.72
CA PHE A 80 13.72 -7.12 9.69
C PHE A 80 13.62 -7.63 11.11
N SER A 81 14.56 -7.17 11.96
CA SER A 81 14.55 -7.47 13.39
C SER A 81 13.85 -6.34 14.12
N TYR A 82 12.79 -6.67 14.85
CA TYR A 82 12.23 -5.73 15.81
C TYR A 82 13.22 -5.53 16.95
N GLN A 83 13.63 -4.29 17.14
CA GLN A 83 14.45 -3.90 18.28
C GLN A 83 13.60 -3.05 19.22
N PRO A 84 13.62 -3.31 20.55
CA PRO A 84 12.91 -2.48 21.50
C PRO A 84 13.33 -1.01 21.36
N GLY A 85 12.37 -0.13 21.08
CA GLY A 85 12.64 1.28 20.76
C GLY A 85 13.28 1.52 19.40
N GLY A 86 13.49 0.45 18.62
CA GLY A 86 14.05 0.51 17.29
C GLY A 86 13.01 0.74 16.22
N LEU A 87 13.47 1.15 15.07
CA LEU A 87 12.68 1.40 13.89
C LEU A 87 12.80 0.20 12.94
N TRP A 88 11.67 -0.17 12.35
CA TRP A 88 11.64 -1.06 11.21
C TRP A 88 12.13 -0.28 10.00
N PHE A 89 12.87 -0.91 9.11
CA PHE A 89 13.38 -0.21 7.94
C PHE A 89 13.44 -1.12 6.72
N TYR A 90 13.26 -0.51 5.60
CA TYR A 90 13.61 -1.03 4.30
C TYR A 90 15.12 -1.01 4.13
N PRO A 91 15.68 -1.38 2.96
CA PRO A 91 17.13 -1.39 2.79
C PRO A 91 17.77 -0.15 3.44
N PRO A 92 18.83 -0.31 4.25
CA PRO A 92 19.40 0.79 5.07
C PRO A 92 19.82 2.01 4.25
N GLU A 93 20.12 1.80 2.98
CA GLU A 93 20.55 2.79 2.01
C GLU A 93 19.40 3.52 1.32
N LEU A 94 18.16 3.13 1.61
CA LEU A 94 17.02 3.75 0.95
C LEU A 94 16.83 5.19 1.42
N GLU A 95 17.06 6.12 0.49
CA GLU A 95 16.93 7.56 0.72
C GLU A 95 15.78 8.15 -0.11
N VAL A 96 15.09 9.12 0.47
CA VAL A 96 14.09 9.92 -0.19
C VAL A 96 14.45 11.41 -0.06
N GLN A 97 14.62 12.07 -1.20
CA GLN A 97 14.91 13.51 -1.26
C GLN A 97 16.09 13.93 -0.37
N GLY A 98 17.16 13.09 -0.33
CA GLY A 98 18.38 13.32 0.43
C GLY A 98 18.28 13.00 1.93
N ARG A 99 17.21 12.37 2.39
CA ARG A 99 17.03 11.90 3.77
C ARG A 99 16.93 10.38 3.80
N ARG A 100 17.56 9.72 4.75
CA ARG A 100 17.40 8.27 4.93
C ARG A 100 15.96 7.97 5.31
N LEU A 101 15.36 6.95 4.70
CA LEU A 101 13.98 6.58 4.99
C LEU A 101 13.79 6.20 6.46
N ASN A 102 14.81 5.58 7.08
CA ASN A 102 14.79 5.23 8.50
C ASN A 102 14.58 6.42 9.43
N ASP A 103 15.06 7.61 9.05
CA ASP A 103 14.92 8.81 9.88
C ASP A 103 13.47 9.37 9.84
N LEU A 104 12.63 8.86 8.94
CA LEU A 104 11.23 9.24 8.77
C LEU A 104 10.26 8.23 9.38
N LEU A 105 10.74 7.11 9.95
CA LEU A 105 9.88 6.06 10.48
C LEU A 105 9.33 6.42 11.87
N HIS A 106 8.02 6.26 12.05
CA HIS A 106 7.33 6.50 13.31
C HIS A 106 6.35 5.37 13.61
N GLY A 107 6.43 4.79 14.79
CA GLY A 107 5.46 3.80 15.27
C GLY A 107 4.26 4.46 15.95
N VAL A 108 3.06 4.07 15.56
CA VAL A 108 1.80 4.33 16.28
C VAL A 108 1.10 2.98 16.47
N PRO A 109 1.43 2.22 17.53
CA PRO A 109 0.99 0.83 17.67
C PRO A 109 -0.52 0.71 17.83
N SER A 110 -1.15 -0.17 17.06
CA SER A 110 -2.58 -0.48 17.16
C SER A 110 -2.86 -1.51 18.27
N VAL A 111 -2.49 -1.19 19.50
CA VAL A 111 -2.51 -2.08 20.68
C VAL A 111 -3.89 -2.69 20.94
N TYR A 112 -4.97 -1.93 20.69
CA TYR A 112 -6.36 -2.38 20.87
C TYR A 112 -6.70 -3.63 20.04
N ARG A 113 -5.94 -3.91 18.98
CA ARG A 113 -6.14 -5.10 18.12
C ARG A 113 -5.81 -6.42 18.84
N ARG A 114 -5.10 -6.37 19.97
CA ARG A 114 -4.89 -7.54 20.85
C ARG A 114 -6.13 -7.94 21.62
N LEU A 115 -7.05 -7.00 21.79
CA LEU A 115 -8.32 -7.29 22.47
C LEU A 115 -9.23 -8.15 21.58
N PRO A 116 -10.05 -9.05 22.14
CA PRO A 116 -11.11 -9.74 21.41
C PRO A 116 -12.00 -8.77 20.64
N LEU A 117 -12.62 -9.22 19.56
CA LEU A 117 -13.45 -8.35 18.71
C LEU A 117 -14.68 -7.80 19.47
N ASP A 118 -15.18 -8.55 20.42
CA ASP A 118 -16.34 -8.25 21.29
C ASP A 118 -15.95 -7.60 22.63
N ALA A 119 -14.68 -7.33 22.89
CA ALA A 119 -14.23 -6.70 24.11
C ALA A 119 -14.80 -5.28 24.25
N ALA A 120 -15.39 -4.97 25.41
CA ALA A 120 -16.01 -3.68 25.71
C ALA A 120 -15.05 -2.48 25.54
N ASP A 121 -13.78 -2.66 25.85
CA ASP A 121 -12.75 -1.62 25.77
C ASP A 121 -12.16 -1.43 24.36
N ARG A 122 -12.50 -2.30 23.41
CA ARG A 122 -11.94 -2.25 22.06
C ARG A 122 -12.30 -0.96 21.30
N PRO A 123 -13.54 -0.43 21.33
CA PRO A 123 -13.88 0.85 20.71
C PRO A 123 -13.07 2.02 21.29
N ALA A 124 -12.97 2.11 22.62
CA ALA A 124 -12.17 3.15 23.28
C ALA A 124 -10.68 3.06 22.91
N GLY A 125 -10.15 1.84 22.85
CA GLY A 125 -8.77 1.61 22.39
C GLY A 125 -8.55 2.01 20.93
N LYS A 126 -9.54 1.80 20.05
CA LYS A 126 -9.49 2.26 18.66
C LYS A 126 -9.48 3.79 18.58
N SER A 127 -10.37 4.47 19.31
CA SER A 127 -10.41 5.95 19.36
C SER A 127 -9.09 6.52 19.90
N ALA A 128 -8.50 5.91 20.93
CA ALA A 128 -7.19 6.31 21.43
C ALA A 128 -6.07 6.15 20.37
N PHE A 129 -6.09 5.06 19.62
CA PHE A 129 -5.16 4.85 18.50
C PHE A 129 -5.34 5.93 17.41
N GLU A 130 -6.58 6.22 17.02
CA GLU A 130 -6.85 7.25 15.99
C GLU A 130 -6.41 8.65 16.47
N ALA A 131 -6.62 8.98 17.75
CA ALA A 131 -6.14 10.22 18.36
C ALA A 131 -4.61 10.32 18.32
N CYS A 132 -3.89 9.26 18.71
CA CYS A 132 -2.43 9.23 18.63
C CYS A 132 -1.93 9.38 17.18
N LEU A 133 -2.61 8.74 16.22
CA LEU A 133 -2.28 8.86 14.80
C LEU A 133 -2.51 10.28 14.30
N GLN A 134 -3.62 10.92 14.68
CA GLN A 134 -3.91 12.31 14.34
C GLN A 134 -2.83 13.25 14.89
N ASP A 135 -2.48 13.11 16.16
CA ASP A 135 -1.45 13.94 16.80
C ASP A 135 -0.09 13.79 16.09
N LYS A 136 0.27 12.56 15.70
CA LYS A 136 1.49 12.31 14.93
C LYS A 136 1.45 13.00 13.58
N LEU A 137 0.35 12.87 12.83
CA LEU A 137 0.18 13.50 11.52
C LEU A 137 0.24 15.04 11.61
N LEU A 138 -0.37 15.62 12.61
CA LEU A 138 -0.32 17.07 12.86
C LEU A 138 1.10 17.50 13.24
N THR A 139 1.79 16.76 14.09
CA THR A 139 3.16 17.05 14.52
C THR A 139 4.15 17.09 13.36
N VAL A 140 4.03 16.15 12.40
CA VAL A 140 4.88 16.15 11.20
C VAL A 140 4.39 17.13 10.12
N GLY A 141 3.28 17.79 10.37
CA GLY A 141 2.69 18.78 9.47
C GLY A 141 2.14 18.18 8.18
N ALA A 142 1.64 16.93 8.22
CA ALA A 142 1.11 16.26 7.05
C ALA A 142 -0.08 17.00 6.44
N GLU A 143 -0.03 17.26 5.13
CA GLU A 143 -1.09 17.91 4.34
C GLU A 143 -1.85 16.91 3.48
N LEU A 144 -1.20 15.81 3.11
CA LEU A 144 -1.77 14.65 2.41
C LEU A 144 -1.23 13.37 3.03
N VAL A 145 -2.07 12.36 3.15
CA VAL A 145 -1.70 11.07 3.73
C VAL A 145 -2.02 9.95 2.74
N VAL A 146 -1.02 9.18 2.35
CA VAL A 146 -1.20 7.94 1.57
C VAL A 146 -1.22 6.77 2.53
N VAL A 147 -2.23 5.92 2.42
CA VAL A 147 -2.40 4.71 3.22
C VAL A 147 -2.21 3.48 2.34
N ASP A 148 -1.46 2.51 2.83
CA ASP A 148 -1.17 1.25 2.16
C ASP A 148 -1.31 0.07 3.11
N GLY A 149 -2.22 -0.84 2.81
CA GLY A 149 -2.38 -2.09 3.55
C GLY A 149 -2.72 -1.94 5.04
N LEU A 150 -3.23 -0.79 5.46
CA LEU A 150 -3.71 -0.57 6.82
C LEU A 150 -5.14 -1.13 6.95
N LEU A 151 -5.31 -2.34 7.41
CA LEU A 151 -6.62 -2.99 7.54
C LEU A 151 -7.42 -2.46 8.75
N ILE A 152 -7.58 -1.13 8.82
CA ILE A 152 -8.30 -0.41 9.89
C ILE A 152 -9.16 0.67 9.23
N ILE A 153 -10.42 0.76 9.62
CA ILE A 153 -11.27 1.90 9.25
C ILE A 153 -10.94 3.05 10.19
N LEU A 154 -10.45 4.16 9.63
CA LEU A 154 -10.05 5.37 10.36
C LEU A 154 -11.20 6.38 10.41
N ASP A 155 -12.28 6.04 11.11
CA ASP A 155 -13.52 6.79 11.13
C ASP A 155 -13.34 8.23 11.67
N GLU A 156 -12.64 8.38 12.79
CA GLU A 156 -12.49 9.68 13.46
C GLU A 156 -11.55 10.64 12.73
N LEU A 157 -10.65 10.13 11.85
CA LEU A 157 -9.75 10.96 11.08
C LEU A 157 -10.36 11.48 9.78
N VAL A 158 -11.28 10.70 9.17
CA VAL A 158 -11.71 10.95 7.78
C VAL A 158 -13.10 11.56 7.66
N ARG A 159 -13.90 11.58 8.75
CA ARG A 159 -15.24 12.14 8.72
C ARG A 159 -15.25 13.65 8.45
N PRO A 160 -16.33 14.21 7.90
CA PRO A 160 -16.47 15.65 7.68
C PRO A 160 -16.19 16.47 8.94
N GLY A 161 -15.42 17.54 8.80
CA GLY A 161 -15.04 18.43 9.90
C GLY A 161 -13.75 18.05 10.61
N THR A 162 -13.14 16.91 10.32
CA THR A 162 -11.82 16.53 10.86
C THR A 162 -10.68 17.13 10.03
N PRO A 163 -9.47 17.28 10.60
CA PRO A 163 -8.32 17.84 9.90
C PRO A 163 -7.92 17.08 8.62
N PHE A 164 -8.19 15.76 8.56
CA PHE A 164 -7.78 14.89 7.47
C PHE A 164 -8.92 14.45 6.55
N HIS A 165 -10.12 15.03 6.73
CA HIS A 165 -11.21 14.82 5.78
C HIS A 165 -10.76 15.18 4.35
N ARG A 166 -10.90 14.23 3.39
CA ARG A 166 -10.44 14.34 1.99
C ARG A 166 -8.96 14.66 1.83
N LYS A 167 -8.15 14.38 2.85
CA LYS A 167 -6.68 14.46 2.81
C LYS A 167 -6.03 13.10 3.05
N MET A 168 -6.81 12.06 3.30
CA MET A 168 -6.34 10.67 3.37
C MET A 168 -6.81 9.93 2.13
N VAL A 169 -5.88 9.25 1.49
CA VAL A 169 -6.11 8.43 0.30
C VAL A 169 -5.54 7.04 0.52
N ASN A 170 -6.21 6.03 -0.04
CA ASN A 170 -5.76 4.65 0.03
C ASN A 170 -5.34 4.18 -1.35
N ILE A 171 -4.26 3.39 -1.41
CA ILE A 171 -3.90 2.61 -2.60
C ILE A 171 -4.34 1.17 -2.38
N HIS A 172 -5.26 0.69 -3.20
CA HIS A 172 -5.90 -0.60 -3.04
C HIS A 172 -5.61 -1.52 -4.23
N PRO A 173 -5.21 -2.80 -4.02
CA PRO A 173 -4.88 -3.74 -5.08
C PRO A 173 -6.12 -4.39 -5.71
N GLY A 174 -7.16 -3.61 -5.95
CA GLY A 174 -8.42 -3.97 -6.59
C GLY A 174 -9.15 -2.75 -7.10
N ILE A 175 -10.06 -2.91 -8.05
CA ILE A 175 -10.97 -1.84 -8.46
C ILE A 175 -12.03 -1.65 -7.39
N THR A 176 -12.20 -0.44 -6.87
CA THR A 176 -13.15 -0.16 -5.79
C THR A 176 -14.45 0.51 -6.26
N ARG A 177 -14.53 0.88 -7.54
CA ARG A 177 -15.72 1.48 -8.15
C ARG A 177 -16.87 0.48 -8.22
N LEU A 178 -18.01 0.81 -7.60
CA LEU A 178 -19.16 -0.08 -7.41
C LEU A 178 -19.82 -0.58 -8.71
N ASP A 179 -19.81 0.25 -9.75
CA ASP A 179 -20.41 -0.04 -11.06
C ASP A 179 -19.46 -0.82 -11.98
N SER A 180 -18.25 -1.13 -11.52
CA SER A 180 -17.28 -1.91 -12.28
C SER A 180 -17.56 -3.41 -12.17
N PRO A 181 -17.57 -4.17 -13.28
CA PRO A 181 -17.63 -5.62 -13.26
C PRO A 181 -16.36 -6.25 -12.64
N HIS A 182 -15.30 -5.45 -12.45
CA HIS A 182 -14.04 -5.85 -11.85
C HIS A 182 -13.92 -5.40 -10.39
N GLU A 183 -15.02 -4.98 -9.75
CA GLU A 183 -15.02 -4.50 -8.37
C GLU A 183 -14.49 -5.57 -7.41
N ARG A 184 -13.51 -5.17 -6.58
CA ARG A 184 -12.82 -6.00 -5.58
C ARG A 184 -12.40 -5.13 -4.41
N ARG A 185 -13.12 -5.23 -3.29
CA ARG A 185 -12.88 -4.47 -2.08
C ARG A 185 -12.39 -5.36 -0.94
N GLY A 186 -11.79 -4.74 0.07
CA GLY A 186 -11.37 -5.39 1.31
C GLY A 186 -10.12 -6.24 1.18
N ALA A 187 -9.76 -6.89 2.27
CA ALA A 187 -8.50 -7.59 2.46
C ALA A 187 -8.24 -8.76 1.48
N TYR A 188 -9.28 -9.29 0.86
CA TYR A 188 -9.19 -10.45 -0.03
C TYR A 188 -9.24 -10.09 -1.52
N ALA A 189 -9.10 -8.81 -1.91
CA ALA A 189 -9.25 -8.35 -3.28
C ALA A 189 -8.44 -9.16 -4.31
N THR A 190 -7.15 -9.42 -4.04
CA THR A 190 -6.29 -10.21 -4.93
C THR A 190 -6.75 -11.67 -5.02
N LEU A 191 -7.16 -12.27 -3.91
CA LEU A 191 -7.64 -13.65 -3.90
C LEU A 191 -8.99 -13.78 -4.60
N ASP A 192 -9.90 -12.83 -4.37
CA ASP A 192 -11.19 -12.77 -5.08
C ASP A 192 -11.01 -12.62 -6.59
N ALA A 193 -10.02 -11.83 -7.02
CA ALA A 193 -9.67 -11.70 -8.44
C ALA A 193 -9.18 -13.03 -9.03
N LEU A 194 -8.36 -13.77 -8.29
CA LEU A 194 -7.87 -15.09 -8.71
C LEU A 194 -9.01 -16.12 -8.85
N TYR A 195 -9.98 -16.12 -7.92
CA TYR A 195 -11.17 -16.96 -8.04
C TYR A 195 -12.04 -16.51 -9.23
N GLY A 196 -12.21 -15.21 -9.45
CA GLY A 196 -12.94 -14.65 -10.57
C GLY A 196 -12.40 -15.09 -11.93
N ALA A 197 -11.08 -15.17 -12.07
CA ALA A 197 -10.43 -15.68 -13.28
C ALA A 197 -10.66 -17.18 -13.53
N ARG A 198 -11.11 -17.90 -12.51
CA ARG A 198 -11.50 -19.33 -12.58
C ARG A 198 -13.01 -19.50 -12.69
N GLY A 199 -13.77 -18.42 -12.89
CA GLY A 199 -15.22 -18.44 -12.98
C GLY A 199 -15.93 -18.70 -11.65
N LEU A 200 -15.31 -18.31 -10.54
CA LEU A 200 -15.81 -18.50 -9.18
C LEU A 200 -15.89 -17.18 -8.41
N LYS A 201 -16.91 -17.05 -7.56
CA LYS A 201 -17.00 -15.98 -6.56
C LYS A 201 -17.07 -16.61 -5.17
N VAL A 202 -16.18 -16.18 -4.28
CA VAL A 202 -16.26 -16.57 -2.87
C VAL A 202 -17.39 -15.76 -2.22
N VAL A 203 -18.37 -16.46 -1.68
CA VAL A 203 -19.55 -15.85 -1.02
C VAL A 203 -19.40 -15.84 0.51
N ASN A 204 -18.53 -16.69 1.03
CA ASN A 204 -18.21 -16.73 2.45
C ASN A 204 -16.71 -17.05 2.63
N TRP A 205 -15.94 -16.09 3.09
CA TRP A 205 -14.49 -16.23 3.29
C TRP A 205 -14.11 -17.11 4.49
N ALA A 206 -15.02 -17.30 5.46
CA ALA A 206 -14.75 -18.15 6.60
C ALA A 206 -14.88 -19.64 6.25
N THR A 207 -15.84 -19.98 5.39
CA THR A 207 -16.08 -21.37 4.94
C THR A 207 -15.49 -21.68 3.57
N MET A 208 -14.99 -20.66 2.86
CA MET A 208 -14.54 -20.76 1.47
C MET A 208 -15.62 -21.25 0.50
N GLU A 209 -16.87 -20.96 0.82
CA GLU A 209 -18.01 -21.29 -0.05
C GLU A 209 -17.96 -20.44 -1.33
N THR A 210 -18.14 -21.08 -2.47
CA THR A 210 -18.08 -20.44 -3.78
C THR A 210 -19.36 -20.65 -4.58
N LYS A 211 -19.63 -19.72 -5.51
CA LYS A 211 -20.62 -19.90 -6.56
C LYS A 211 -20.03 -19.65 -7.94
N PRO A 212 -20.52 -20.33 -8.99
CA PRO A 212 -20.11 -20.04 -10.36
C PRO A 212 -20.50 -18.61 -10.78
N ILE A 213 -19.61 -17.95 -11.52
CA ILE A 213 -19.83 -16.65 -12.18
C ILE A 213 -19.18 -16.68 -13.57
N PRO A 214 -19.49 -15.76 -14.48
CA PRO A 214 -18.69 -15.55 -15.68
C PRO A 214 -17.23 -15.30 -15.34
N VAL A 215 -16.32 -15.80 -16.17
CA VAL A 215 -14.87 -15.58 -16.00
C VAL A 215 -14.55 -14.10 -16.08
N VAL A 216 -13.80 -13.62 -15.08
CA VAL A 216 -13.28 -12.24 -15.02
C VAL A 216 -11.77 -12.34 -14.87
N ASP A 217 -11.05 -12.26 -15.99
CA ASP A 217 -9.61 -12.47 -16.09
C ASP A 217 -8.76 -11.19 -16.04
N MET A 218 -9.39 -10.09 -15.64
CA MET A 218 -8.74 -8.80 -15.42
C MET A 218 -8.93 -8.32 -13.98
N THR A 219 -7.90 -7.68 -13.46
CA THR A 219 -7.94 -6.92 -12.20
C THR A 219 -7.13 -5.64 -12.33
N GLY A 220 -7.13 -4.83 -11.30
CA GLY A 220 -6.45 -3.55 -11.30
C GLY A 220 -6.15 -3.05 -9.89
N ALA A 221 -6.03 -1.74 -9.79
CA ALA A 221 -5.86 -1.04 -8.53
C ALA A 221 -6.62 0.28 -8.56
N SER A 222 -7.08 0.73 -7.39
CA SER A 222 -7.72 2.02 -7.20
C SER A 222 -6.91 2.89 -6.25
N PHE A 223 -6.79 4.17 -6.59
CA PHE A 223 -6.37 5.22 -5.69
C PHE A 223 -7.60 6.06 -5.37
N HIS A 224 -8.03 6.05 -4.11
CA HIS A 224 -9.31 6.63 -3.70
C HIS A 224 -9.21 7.36 -2.37
N TYR A 225 -10.11 8.30 -2.12
CA TYR A 225 -10.22 8.90 -0.79
C TYR A 225 -10.65 7.86 0.24
N MET A 226 -10.16 8.00 1.45
CA MET A 226 -10.67 7.21 2.57
C MET A 226 -11.95 7.82 3.12
N ASP A 227 -12.86 6.93 3.49
CA ASP A 227 -14.07 7.23 4.24
C ASP A 227 -14.24 6.21 5.40
N ASN A 228 -15.38 6.19 6.06
CA ASN A 228 -15.68 5.28 7.16
C ASN A 228 -16.20 3.90 6.72
N GLY A 229 -16.04 3.56 5.46
CA GLY A 229 -16.37 2.24 4.91
C GLY A 229 -15.14 1.44 4.48
N VAL A 230 -15.38 0.24 3.95
CA VAL A 230 -14.32 -0.61 3.41
C VAL A 230 -14.11 -0.26 1.93
N ASP A 231 -13.04 0.45 1.63
CA ASP A 231 -12.65 0.89 0.28
C ASP A 231 -13.82 1.54 -0.50
N SER A 232 -14.66 2.32 0.20
CA SER A 232 -15.90 2.88 -0.32
C SER A 232 -15.80 4.34 -0.74
N GLY A 233 -14.69 5.01 -0.43
CA GLY A 233 -14.50 6.42 -0.75
C GLY A 233 -14.42 6.71 -2.23
N GLU A 234 -14.62 7.97 -2.57
CA GLU A 234 -14.59 8.46 -3.95
C GLU A 234 -13.27 8.09 -4.64
N VAL A 235 -13.37 7.45 -5.80
CA VAL A 235 -12.21 7.01 -6.59
C VAL A 235 -11.62 8.20 -7.35
N ILE A 236 -10.31 8.41 -7.18
CA ILE A 236 -9.53 9.42 -7.89
C ILE A 236 -9.04 8.84 -9.22
N VAL A 237 -8.45 7.64 -9.17
CA VAL A 237 -7.91 6.92 -10.34
C VAL A 237 -8.14 5.42 -10.18
N ASP A 238 -8.61 4.79 -11.26
CA ASP A 238 -8.58 3.34 -11.44
C ASP A 238 -7.58 2.99 -12.55
N VAL A 239 -6.77 1.97 -12.33
CA VAL A 239 -5.91 1.36 -13.35
C VAL A 239 -6.27 -0.11 -13.49
N LEU A 240 -7.00 -0.47 -14.51
CA LEU A 240 -7.40 -1.83 -14.86
C LEU A 240 -6.46 -2.37 -15.93
N ASN A 241 -5.26 -2.81 -15.53
CA ASN A 241 -4.21 -3.21 -16.48
C ASN A 241 -3.50 -4.51 -16.10
N THR A 242 -4.12 -5.35 -15.27
CA THR A 242 -3.52 -6.63 -14.86
C THR A 242 -4.35 -7.79 -15.37
N LYS A 243 -3.82 -8.53 -16.33
CA LYS A 243 -4.41 -9.78 -16.78
C LYS A 243 -4.08 -10.90 -15.81
N ILE A 244 -5.04 -11.75 -15.53
CA ILE A 244 -4.91 -12.90 -14.62
C ILE A 244 -4.80 -14.16 -15.45
N GLY A 245 -3.70 -14.89 -15.28
CA GLY A 245 -3.56 -16.22 -15.84
C GLY A 245 -4.36 -17.25 -15.03
N PRO A 246 -5.00 -18.25 -15.67
CA PRO A 246 -5.81 -19.24 -14.94
C PRO A 246 -4.97 -20.12 -13.99
N GLN A 247 -3.66 -20.17 -14.20
CA GLN A 247 -2.70 -20.91 -13.38
C GLN A 247 -1.86 -20.01 -12.46
N ASP A 248 -2.10 -18.70 -12.46
CA ASP A 248 -1.34 -17.80 -11.61
C ASP A 248 -1.53 -18.18 -10.14
N THR A 249 -0.45 -18.16 -9.40
CA THR A 249 -0.48 -18.19 -7.93
C THR A 249 -0.86 -16.78 -7.40
N ILE A 250 -1.20 -16.71 -6.12
CA ILE A 250 -1.52 -15.42 -5.50
C ILE A 250 -0.33 -14.45 -5.52
N LEU A 251 0.90 -14.95 -5.40
CA LEU A 251 2.11 -14.12 -5.43
C LEU A 251 2.43 -13.64 -6.84
N GLU A 252 2.25 -14.48 -7.85
CA GLU A 252 2.39 -14.09 -9.26
C GLU A 252 1.38 -13.02 -9.65
N LEU A 253 0.10 -13.22 -9.30
CA LEU A 253 -0.93 -12.22 -9.54
C LEU A 253 -0.62 -10.91 -8.81
N ARG A 254 -0.17 -10.98 -7.55
CA ARG A 254 0.17 -9.80 -6.76
C ARG A 254 1.35 -9.04 -7.37
N TRP A 255 2.41 -9.75 -7.77
CA TRP A 255 3.55 -9.14 -8.44
C TRP A 255 3.13 -8.43 -9.73
N ASN A 256 2.32 -9.10 -10.57
CA ASN A 256 1.77 -8.52 -11.79
C ASN A 256 0.92 -7.28 -11.50
N ASN A 257 0.04 -7.37 -10.48
CA ASN A 257 -0.85 -6.26 -10.14
C ASN A 257 -0.08 -5.05 -9.59
N PHE A 258 0.92 -5.25 -8.76
CA PHE A 258 1.77 -4.16 -8.27
C PHE A 258 2.44 -3.44 -9.45
N SER A 259 3.07 -4.19 -10.35
CA SER A 259 3.79 -3.62 -11.48
C SER A 259 2.88 -2.95 -12.52
N ASN A 260 1.75 -3.58 -12.86
CA ASN A 260 0.93 -3.17 -14.00
C ASN A 260 -0.18 -2.20 -13.62
N SER A 261 -0.64 -2.20 -12.36
CA SER A 261 -1.82 -1.44 -11.95
C SER A 261 -1.59 -0.61 -10.70
N LEU A 262 -1.04 -1.17 -9.62
CA LEU A 262 -0.98 -0.50 -8.32
C LEU A 262 0.02 0.67 -8.33
N PHE A 263 1.23 0.45 -8.82
CA PHE A 263 2.24 1.50 -8.94
C PHE A 263 1.79 2.61 -9.90
N PRO A 264 1.27 2.29 -11.11
CA PRO A 264 0.65 3.30 -11.98
C PRO A 264 -0.50 4.06 -11.29
N ALA A 265 -1.39 3.40 -10.55
CA ALA A 265 -2.49 4.06 -9.86
C ALA A 265 -1.99 5.02 -8.76
N LEU A 266 -0.98 4.61 -7.98
CA LEU A 266 -0.35 5.46 -6.98
C LEU A 266 0.28 6.71 -7.62
N TYR A 267 1.05 6.54 -8.69
CA TYR A 267 1.68 7.64 -9.41
C TYR A 267 0.64 8.60 -10.01
N GLN A 268 -0.32 8.05 -10.76
CA GLN A 268 -1.35 8.84 -11.44
C GLN A 268 -2.25 9.57 -10.45
N GLY A 269 -2.61 8.91 -9.34
CA GLY A 269 -3.42 9.52 -8.28
C GLY A 269 -2.73 10.73 -7.65
N LEU A 270 -1.46 10.60 -7.28
CA LEU A 270 -0.67 11.70 -6.75
C LEU A 270 -0.46 12.81 -7.78
N ALA A 271 -0.16 12.45 -9.05
CA ALA A 271 -0.02 13.44 -10.12
C ALA A 271 -1.32 14.22 -10.38
N GLN A 272 -2.47 13.55 -10.34
CA GLN A 272 -3.78 14.18 -10.48
C GLN A 272 -4.07 15.14 -9.32
N MET A 273 -3.78 14.75 -8.09
CA MET A 273 -3.95 15.59 -6.90
C MET A 273 -3.03 16.80 -6.92
N ALA A 274 -1.83 16.69 -7.48
CA ALA A 274 -0.91 17.80 -7.68
C ALA A 274 -1.31 18.73 -8.84
N GLY A 275 -2.44 18.49 -9.51
CA GLY A 275 -2.87 19.30 -10.66
C GLY A 275 -2.04 19.10 -11.93
N MET A 276 -1.23 18.05 -12.01
CA MET A 276 -0.38 17.71 -13.15
C MET A 276 -1.19 17.08 -14.30
N ARG A 277 -2.40 17.59 -14.55
CA ARG A 277 -3.30 17.12 -15.63
C ARG A 277 -2.64 17.42 -16.98
N GLY A 278 -2.52 16.41 -17.82
CA GLY A 278 -1.90 16.50 -19.16
C GLY A 278 -0.52 15.85 -19.24
N MET A 279 0.16 15.54 -18.14
CA MET A 279 1.44 14.81 -18.15
C MET A 279 1.28 13.29 -18.11
N LEU A 280 0.06 12.79 -17.94
CA LEU A 280 -0.25 11.36 -17.87
C LEU A 280 -0.12 10.66 -19.23
N ALA A 281 -0.22 11.40 -20.35
CA ALA A 281 -0.05 10.86 -21.69
C ALA A 281 1.43 10.61 -22.06
N ASP A 282 2.36 11.39 -21.51
CA ASP A 282 3.80 11.27 -21.78
C ASP A 282 4.53 10.33 -20.79
N SER A 283 3.88 9.88 -19.74
CA SER A 283 4.42 8.85 -18.84
C SER A 283 4.34 7.44 -19.45
N GLY A 284 4.10 7.35 -20.74
CA GLY A 284 4.39 6.18 -21.54
C GLY A 284 5.82 5.79 -21.28
N ALA A 285 5.99 4.90 -20.32
CA ALA A 285 7.27 4.32 -19.97
C ALA A 285 8.39 5.38 -19.74
N ALA A 286 8.40 6.05 -18.57
CA ALA A 286 9.69 6.03 -17.91
C ALA A 286 10.06 4.55 -17.93
N LYS A 287 10.99 4.16 -18.83
CA LYS A 287 11.49 2.80 -18.91
C LYS A 287 11.91 2.47 -17.49
N VAL A 288 11.01 1.89 -16.72
CA VAL A 288 11.38 1.03 -15.62
C VAL A 288 12.27 0.04 -16.33
N ARG A 289 13.58 0.17 -16.14
CA ARG A 289 14.55 -0.79 -16.66
C ARG A 289 13.95 -2.13 -16.34
N SER A 290 13.72 -2.95 -17.33
CA SER A 290 13.09 -4.24 -17.15
C SER A 290 13.86 -4.92 -16.01
N CYS A 291 13.19 -5.59 -15.10
CA CYS A 291 13.84 -6.29 -13.99
C CYS A 291 14.93 -7.26 -14.45
N ASP A 292 14.99 -7.58 -15.74
CA ASP A 292 16.00 -8.41 -16.37
C ASP A 292 17.37 -7.70 -16.48
N GLU A 293 17.43 -6.35 -16.51
CA GLU A 293 18.70 -5.61 -16.50
C GLU A 293 19.24 -5.36 -15.09
N GLN A 294 18.39 -5.34 -14.07
CA GLN A 294 18.85 -5.20 -12.67
C GLN A 294 19.51 -6.47 -12.14
N GLY A 295 19.05 -7.66 -12.55
CA GLY A 295 19.67 -8.93 -12.16
C GLY A 295 21.13 -9.10 -12.58
N ALA A 296 21.58 -8.38 -13.61
CA ALA A 296 22.97 -8.43 -14.07
C ALA A 296 23.92 -7.48 -13.29
N MET A 297 23.39 -6.39 -12.70
CA MET A 297 24.22 -5.47 -11.92
C MET A 297 24.35 -5.88 -10.45
N GLU A 298 23.32 -6.51 -9.86
CA GLU A 298 23.34 -6.93 -8.45
C GLU A 298 24.21 -8.16 -8.20
N SER A 299 24.39 -9.05 -9.17
CA SER A 299 25.35 -10.16 -9.04
C SER A 299 26.80 -9.70 -8.87
N ALA A 300 27.13 -8.48 -9.29
CA ALA A 300 28.45 -7.87 -9.13
C ALA A 300 28.64 -7.17 -7.74
N PHE A 301 27.55 -6.83 -7.06
CA PHE A 301 27.60 -6.14 -5.76
C PHE A 301 27.76 -7.12 -4.58
N TRP A 302 27.23 -8.35 -4.69
CA TRP A 302 27.32 -9.38 -3.65
C TRP A 302 28.53 -10.32 -3.79
N ALA A 303 29.40 -10.08 -4.77
CA ALA A 303 30.65 -10.83 -4.98
C ALA A 303 31.90 -10.11 -4.46
N ARG A 304 31.73 -9.12 -3.59
CA ARG A 304 32.89 -8.45 -2.94
C ARG A 304 32.78 -8.52 -1.43
#